data_de09739bf3d5e08303ea6200b3be0c27
#
_entry.id   de09739bf3d5e08303ea6200b3be0c27
#
_cell.length_a   1.000
_cell.length_b   1.000
_cell.length_c   1.000
_cell.angle_alpha   90.00
_cell.angle_beta   90.00
_cell.angle_gamma   90.00
#
_symmetry.space_group_name_H-M   'P 1'
#
loop_
_entity.id
_entity.type
_entity.pdbx_description
1 polymer ?
#
loop_
_entity_poly.entity_id
_entity_poly.type
_entity_poly.pdbx_seq_one_letter_code
_entity_poly.pdbx_strand_id
1 'polypeptide(L)'
;MSYALSQALRAVRGNWVASVATITTMTLSLTILAGFSLVSLNLNQVLAALQSELEVTAYLTDGADRSRLLDTVRAWPEVVRVEFVGKDRALAELVADLPSLAVAAELVDNPLPDTLRMRLLDPAQTTVVRVRLEQLPGVADVEDGSDAVNTFLALSEALRVVGVILIVVLLSAALFAIVNSIRAAITAREDEIEVQRLVGATRGFIRAPFLIEGLLLGLISATVTLALVVPGYQIVVARLTPQLPFVPFVRDPLLLGQVAGLLAILSILVGLVGSAISVSQHLRERA
;
A
#
# COMPACT_ATOMS: atom_id res chain seq x y z
N MET A 1 -7.23 2.09 -39.57
CA MET A 1 -6.97 1.43 -38.27
C MET A 1 -6.58 -0.05 -38.41
N SER A 2 -7.20 -0.83 -39.29
CA SER A 2 -6.86 -2.26 -39.50
C SER A 2 -5.41 -2.52 -39.95
N TYR A 3 -4.82 -1.66 -40.79
CA TYR A 3 -3.44 -1.77 -41.28
C TYR A 3 -2.41 -1.61 -40.16
N ALA A 4 -2.50 -0.56 -39.35
CA ALA A 4 -1.56 -0.29 -38.28
C ALA A 4 -1.60 -1.37 -37.18
N LEU A 5 -2.79 -1.89 -36.87
CA LEU A 5 -2.95 -3.00 -35.92
C LEU A 5 -2.34 -4.29 -36.44
N SER A 6 -2.59 -4.63 -37.73
CA SER A 6 -2.00 -5.84 -38.35
C SER A 6 -0.48 -5.76 -38.47
N GLN A 7 0.05 -4.55 -38.70
CA GLN A 7 1.49 -4.32 -38.67
C GLN A 7 2.08 -4.45 -37.25
N ALA A 8 1.44 -3.88 -36.21
CA ALA A 8 1.89 -4.01 -34.83
C ALA A 8 1.91 -5.48 -34.37
N LEU A 9 0.87 -6.26 -34.72
CA LEU A 9 0.85 -7.70 -34.40
C LEU A 9 1.94 -8.49 -35.14
N ARG A 10 2.23 -8.14 -36.39
CA ARG A 10 3.37 -8.74 -37.12
C ARG A 10 4.71 -8.33 -36.53
N ALA A 11 4.83 -7.11 -36.00
CA ALA A 11 6.04 -6.64 -35.33
C ALA A 11 6.34 -7.43 -34.06
N VAL A 12 5.34 -7.56 -33.17
CA VAL A 12 5.46 -8.35 -31.94
C VAL A 12 5.88 -9.80 -32.25
N ARG A 13 5.34 -10.40 -33.33
CA ARG A 13 5.74 -11.74 -33.75
C ARG A 13 7.11 -11.81 -34.43
N GLY A 14 7.46 -10.82 -35.25
CA GLY A 14 8.74 -10.75 -35.96
C GLY A 14 9.93 -10.54 -35.04
N ASN A 15 9.76 -9.76 -33.95
CA ASN A 15 10.77 -9.52 -32.94
C ASN A 15 10.34 -10.10 -31.58
N TRP A 16 9.90 -11.35 -31.60
CA TRP A 16 9.28 -11.99 -30.43
C TRP A 16 10.19 -12.01 -29.20
N VAL A 17 11.51 -12.15 -29.37
CA VAL A 17 12.49 -12.17 -28.28
C VAL A 17 12.48 -10.82 -27.52
N ALA A 18 12.58 -9.70 -28.24
CA ALA A 18 12.54 -8.38 -27.62
C ALA A 18 11.16 -8.08 -27.00
N SER A 19 10.08 -8.48 -27.65
CA SER A 19 8.73 -8.30 -27.14
C SER A 19 8.50 -9.10 -25.85
N VAL A 20 8.91 -10.36 -25.81
CA VAL A 20 8.82 -11.21 -24.60
C VAL A 20 9.68 -10.64 -23.48
N ALA A 21 10.92 -10.23 -23.77
CA ALA A 21 11.78 -9.60 -22.76
C ALA A 21 11.14 -8.35 -22.17
N THR A 22 10.54 -7.50 -23.02
CA THR A 22 9.84 -6.28 -22.57
C THR A 22 8.60 -6.61 -21.74
N ILE A 23 7.75 -7.53 -22.20
CA ILE A 23 6.57 -7.98 -21.45
C ILE A 23 6.99 -8.54 -20.10
N THR A 24 8.02 -9.40 -20.05
CA THR A 24 8.50 -9.97 -18.80
C THR A 24 9.02 -8.89 -17.84
N THR A 25 9.84 -7.95 -18.32
CA THR A 25 10.35 -6.86 -17.49
C THR A 25 9.23 -5.99 -16.96
N MET A 26 8.28 -5.60 -17.80
CA MET A 26 7.11 -4.81 -17.39
C MET A 26 6.23 -5.57 -16.39
N THR A 27 5.93 -6.82 -16.68
CA THR A 27 5.12 -7.67 -15.81
C THR A 27 5.77 -7.82 -14.43
N LEU A 28 7.09 -8.08 -14.39
CA LEU A 28 7.84 -8.20 -13.13
C LEU A 28 7.80 -6.87 -12.35
N SER A 29 8.08 -5.76 -13.01
CA SER A 29 8.03 -4.42 -12.40
C SER A 29 6.66 -4.10 -11.82
N LEU A 30 5.59 -4.34 -12.59
CA LEU A 30 4.22 -4.11 -12.16
C LEU A 30 3.78 -5.08 -11.06
N THR A 31 4.24 -6.33 -11.07
CA THR A 31 3.93 -7.32 -10.02
C THR A 31 4.58 -6.93 -8.69
N ILE A 32 5.83 -6.46 -8.71
CA ILE A 32 6.51 -5.96 -7.52
C ILE A 32 5.78 -4.71 -6.98
N LEU A 33 5.42 -3.78 -7.88
CA LEU A 33 4.67 -2.59 -7.51
C LEU A 33 3.29 -2.92 -6.93
N ALA A 34 2.58 -3.89 -7.51
CA ALA A 34 1.31 -4.38 -7.01
C ALA A 34 1.44 -4.99 -5.61
N GLY A 35 2.43 -5.87 -5.42
CA GLY A 35 2.72 -6.49 -4.13
C GLY A 35 3.01 -5.45 -3.06
N PHE A 36 3.85 -4.47 -3.39
CA PHE A 36 4.15 -3.35 -2.49
C PHE A 36 2.91 -2.52 -2.14
N SER A 37 2.08 -2.18 -3.14
CA SER A 37 0.83 -1.43 -2.93
C SER A 37 -0.15 -2.19 -2.02
N LEU A 38 -0.30 -3.50 -2.23
CA LEU A 38 -1.15 -4.34 -1.40
C LEU A 38 -0.63 -4.46 0.04
N VAL A 39 0.68 -4.59 0.24
CA VAL A 39 1.29 -4.58 1.60
C VAL A 39 1.02 -3.24 2.28
N SER A 40 1.24 -2.13 1.59
CA SER A 40 0.98 -0.78 2.14
C SER A 40 -0.48 -0.57 2.52
N LEU A 41 -1.42 -1.02 1.68
CA LEU A 41 -2.86 -0.94 1.98
C LEU A 41 -3.24 -1.78 3.20
N ASN A 42 -2.72 -3.00 3.30
CA ASN A 42 -2.99 -3.86 4.46
C ASN A 42 -2.40 -3.27 5.75
N LEU A 43 -1.18 -2.71 5.68
CA LEU A 43 -0.58 -2.04 6.83
C LEU A 43 -1.41 -0.83 7.29
N ASN A 44 -1.89 -0.01 6.36
CA ASN A 44 -2.76 1.12 6.71
C ASN A 44 -4.08 0.66 7.36
N GLN A 45 -4.61 -0.49 6.95
CA GLN A 45 -5.81 -1.05 7.55
C GLN A 45 -5.56 -1.58 8.97
N VAL A 46 -4.40 -2.21 9.20
CA VAL A 46 -3.96 -2.61 10.56
C VAL A 46 -3.78 -1.37 11.44
N LEU A 47 -3.15 -0.33 10.92
CA LEU A 47 -2.99 0.94 11.66
C LEU A 47 -4.33 1.57 12.02
N ALA A 48 -5.28 1.60 11.09
CA ALA A 48 -6.62 2.13 11.36
C ALA A 48 -7.35 1.31 12.43
N ALA A 49 -7.22 -0.01 12.39
CA ALA A 49 -7.78 -0.90 13.42
C ALA A 49 -7.15 -0.65 14.79
N LEU A 50 -5.81 -0.60 14.88
CA LEU A 50 -5.10 -0.29 16.11
C LEU A 50 -5.50 1.08 16.67
N GLN A 51 -5.56 2.11 15.82
CA GLN A 51 -5.98 3.45 16.24
C GLN A 51 -7.42 3.48 16.76
N SER A 52 -8.32 2.67 16.19
CA SER A 52 -9.73 2.60 16.64
C SER A 52 -9.89 1.89 17.99
N GLU A 53 -8.93 1.05 18.38
CA GLU A 53 -8.91 0.32 19.64
C GLU A 53 -8.06 1.00 20.73
N LEU A 54 -7.40 2.12 20.39
CA LEU A 54 -6.60 2.86 21.37
C LEU A 54 -7.47 3.32 22.53
N GLU A 55 -7.13 2.83 23.70
CA GLU A 55 -7.63 3.30 24.97
C GLU A 55 -6.50 4.03 25.72
N VAL A 56 -6.82 5.20 26.25
CA VAL A 56 -5.93 5.90 27.17
C VAL A 56 -6.23 5.37 28.57
N THR A 57 -5.20 4.83 29.22
CA THR A 57 -5.31 4.28 30.57
C THR A 57 -4.57 5.20 31.54
N ALA A 58 -5.31 5.80 32.47
CA ALA A 58 -4.72 6.56 33.56
C ALA A 58 -4.67 5.66 34.82
N TYR A 59 -3.48 5.49 35.37
CA TYR A 59 -3.24 4.80 36.62
C TYR A 59 -3.46 5.77 37.78
N LEU A 60 -4.23 5.33 38.77
CA LEU A 60 -4.62 6.18 39.89
C LEU A 60 -3.70 5.94 41.08
N THR A 61 -3.46 7.01 41.85
CA THR A 61 -2.79 6.89 43.16
C THR A 61 -3.75 6.31 44.19
N ASP A 62 -3.18 5.66 45.20
CA ASP A 62 -3.96 5.17 46.34
C ASP A 62 -4.69 6.35 47.01
N GLY A 63 -6.02 6.22 47.16
CA GLY A 63 -6.86 7.23 47.79
C GLY A 63 -7.35 8.35 46.86
N ALA A 64 -7.14 8.25 45.55
CA ALA A 64 -7.70 9.19 44.58
C ALA A 64 -9.23 9.26 44.64
N ASP A 65 -9.80 10.45 44.49
CA ASP A 65 -11.25 10.65 44.43
C ASP A 65 -11.80 10.19 43.08
N ARG A 66 -12.18 8.92 43.02
CA ARG A 66 -12.66 8.24 41.80
C ARG A 66 -13.85 8.94 41.18
N SER A 67 -14.81 9.38 42.00
CA SER A 67 -16.05 10.00 41.52
C SER A 67 -15.74 11.31 40.82
N ARG A 68 -14.91 12.13 41.45
CA ARG A 68 -14.50 13.44 40.92
C ARG A 68 -13.70 13.29 39.60
N LEU A 69 -12.78 12.33 39.55
CA LEU A 69 -11.98 12.05 38.35
C LEU A 69 -12.89 11.59 37.20
N LEU A 70 -13.79 10.62 37.45
CA LEU A 70 -14.76 10.16 36.45
C LEU A 70 -15.62 11.29 35.91
N ASP A 71 -16.18 12.14 36.78
CA ASP A 71 -17.07 13.23 36.36
C ASP A 71 -16.27 14.29 35.56
N THR A 72 -15.03 14.57 35.98
CA THR A 72 -14.15 15.51 35.26
C THR A 72 -13.83 15.01 33.85
N VAL A 73 -13.44 13.75 33.71
CA VAL A 73 -13.05 13.16 32.43
C VAL A 73 -14.27 12.95 31.52
N ARG A 74 -15.42 12.56 32.06
CA ARG A 74 -16.69 12.46 31.30
C ARG A 74 -17.15 13.77 30.68
N ALA A 75 -16.81 14.89 31.31
CA ALA A 75 -17.17 16.21 30.81
C ALA A 75 -16.29 16.66 29.62
N TRP A 76 -15.25 15.94 29.27
CA TRP A 76 -14.39 16.31 28.17
C TRP A 76 -15.02 15.94 26.82
N PRO A 77 -15.12 16.89 25.87
CA PRO A 77 -15.76 16.65 24.59
C PRO A 77 -15.01 15.63 23.71
N GLU A 78 -13.73 15.40 23.99
CA GLU A 78 -12.87 14.46 23.29
C GLU A 78 -13.12 12.99 23.69
N VAL A 79 -13.78 12.75 24.85
CA VAL A 79 -13.98 11.42 25.43
C VAL A 79 -15.32 10.85 25.04
N VAL A 80 -15.31 9.70 24.35
CA VAL A 80 -16.52 8.95 23.99
C VAL A 80 -17.01 8.09 25.14
N ARG A 81 -16.07 7.44 25.82
CA ARG A 81 -16.36 6.53 26.92
C ARG A 81 -15.23 6.59 27.93
N VAL A 82 -15.58 6.57 29.21
CA VAL A 82 -14.64 6.34 30.30
C VAL A 82 -15.19 5.25 31.20
N GLU A 83 -14.34 4.33 31.59
CA GLU A 83 -14.65 3.22 32.48
C GLU A 83 -13.62 3.15 33.60
N PHE A 84 -14.12 2.97 34.83
CA PHE A 84 -13.27 2.70 35.97
C PHE A 84 -13.05 1.19 36.09
N VAL A 85 -11.79 0.77 36.14
CA VAL A 85 -11.38 -0.62 36.35
C VAL A 85 -10.60 -0.68 37.66
N GLY A 86 -11.21 -1.32 38.67
CA GLY A 86 -10.57 -1.54 39.96
C GLY A 86 -9.46 -2.58 39.85
N LYS A 87 -8.46 -2.51 40.74
CA LYS A 87 -7.29 -3.38 40.76
C LYS A 87 -7.59 -4.88 40.67
N ASP A 88 -8.66 -5.34 41.33
CA ASP A 88 -9.02 -6.76 41.33
C ASP A 88 -9.57 -7.22 39.98
N ARG A 89 -10.33 -6.35 39.31
CA ARG A 89 -10.82 -6.60 37.96
C ARG A 89 -9.68 -6.53 36.95
N ALA A 90 -8.75 -5.58 37.11
CA ALA A 90 -7.57 -5.45 36.27
C ALA A 90 -6.71 -6.72 36.35
N LEU A 91 -6.53 -7.29 37.56
CA LEU A 91 -5.83 -8.55 37.74
C LEU A 91 -6.55 -9.72 37.09
N ALA A 92 -7.87 -9.80 37.23
CA ALA A 92 -8.65 -10.86 36.62
C ALA A 92 -8.59 -10.82 35.06
N GLU A 93 -8.65 -9.63 34.47
CA GLU A 93 -8.48 -9.43 33.04
C GLU A 93 -7.07 -9.83 32.60
N LEU A 94 -6.03 -9.42 33.32
CA LEU A 94 -4.64 -9.76 33.02
C LEU A 94 -4.36 -11.28 33.07
N VAL A 95 -4.94 -11.98 34.04
CA VAL A 95 -4.84 -13.45 34.16
C VAL A 95 -5.62 -14.16 33.06
N ALA A 96 -6.75 -13.60 32.62
CA ALA A 96 -7.53 -14.13 31.49
C ALA A 96 -6.74 -14.02 30.17
N ASP A 97 -6.03 -12.91 29.96
CA ASP A 97 -5.21 -12.69 28.77
C ASP A 97 -3.89 -13.47 28.80
N LEU A 98 -3.33 -13.66 30.01
CA LEU A 98 -2.08 -14.37 30.24
C LEU A 98 -2.23 -15.47 31.29
N PRO A 99 -2.76 -16.65 30.93
CA PRO A 99 -3.02 -17.74 31.88
C PRO A 99 -1.78 -18.23 32.64
N SER A 100 -0.59 -17.99 32.11
CA SER A 100 0.69 -18.30 32.78
C SER A 100 0.92 -17.51 34.08
N LEU A 101 0.22 -16.38 34.27
CA LEU A 101 0.30 -15.55 35.46
C LEU A 101 -0.65 -15.99 36.59
N ALA A 102 -1.57 -16.92 36.34
CA ALA A 102 -2.59 -17.35 37.32
C ALA A 102 -1.97 -17.78 38.65
N VAL A 103 -0.93 -18.60 38.61
CA VAL A 103 -0.24 -19.09 39.82
C VAL A 103 0.46 -17.97 40.58
N ALA A 104 1.07 -17.02 39.87
CA ALA A 104 1.75 -15.88 40.50
C ALA A 104 0.73 -14.91 41.11
N ALA A 105 -0.41 -14.72 40.50
CA ALA A 105 -1.50 -13.87 40.99
C ALA A 105 -2.12 -14.37 42.30
N GLU A 106 -2.07 -15.67 42.59
CA GLU A 106 -2.56 -16.25 43.85
C GLU A 106 -1.53 -16.14 45.00
N LEU A 107 -0.26 -15.92 44.68
CA LEU A 107 0.86 -15.94 45.64
C LEU A 107 1.30 -14.55 46.13
N VAL A 108 0.87 -13.49 45.48
CA VAL A 108 1.32 -12.11 45.76
C VAL A 108 0.12 -11.20 45.91
N ASP A 109 0.18 -10.24 46.84
CA ASP A 109 -0.81 -9.17 46.92
C ASP A 109 -0.86 -8.43 45.61
N ASN A 110 -2.07 -8.09 45.16
CA ASN A 110 -2.29 -7.45 43.87
C ASN A 110 -1.53 -6.12 43.76
N PRO A 111 -0.50 -6.03 42.90
CA PRO A 111 0.32 -4.84 42.77
C PRO A 111 -0.29 -3.81 41.81
N LEU A 112 -1.38 -4.15 41.13
CA LEU A 112 -1.98 -3.29 40.13
C LEU A 112 -2.72 -2.13 40.82
N PRO A 113 -2.58 -0.90 40.28
CA PRO A 113 -3.36 0.25 40.72
C PRO A 113 -4.78 0.21 40.14
N ASP A 114 -5.67 1.00 40.72
CA ASP A 114 -6.94 1.35 40.08
C ASP A 114 -6.68 2.15 38.80
N THR A 115 -7.50 1.95 37.77
CA THR A 115 -7.29 2.57 36.46
C THR A 115 -8.56 3.22 35.93
N LEU A 116 -8.40 4.29 35.17
CA LEU A 116 -9.43 4.86 34.30
C LEU A 116 -9.06 4.57 32.86
N ARG A 117 -9.86 3.74 32.21
CA ARG A 117 -9.73 3.49 30.75
C ARG A 117 -10.69 4.39 30.00
N MET A 118 -10.19 5.05 28.99
CA MET A 118 -11.01 5.96 28.19
C MET A 118 -10.75 5.80 26.69
N ARG A 119 -11.82 5.90 25.94
CA ARG A 119 -11.79 5.90 24.47
C ARG A 119 -12.05 7.30 23.98
N LEU A 120 -11.22 7.77 23.06
CA LEU A 120 -11.34 9.10 22.47
C LEU A 120 -12.14 9.06 21.17
N LEU A 121 -12.77 10.18 20.84
CA LEU A 121 -13.47 10.38 19.56
C LEU A 121 -12.46 10.44 18.40
N ASP A 122 -11.33 11.08 18.62
CA ASP A 122 -10.26 11.25 17.65
C ASP A 122 -8.93 10.81 18.26
N PRO A 123 -8.33 9.69 17.78
CA PRO A 123 -7.04 9.21 18.24
C PRO A 123 -5.90 10.24 18.12
N ALA A 124 -6.01 11.21 17.21
CA ALA A 124 -5.00 12.26 17.05
C ALA A 124 -4.89 13.19 18.30
N GLN A 125 -5.92 13.18 19.15
CA GLN A 125 -5.95 13.99 20.38
C GLN A 125 -5.36 13.28 21.60
N THR A 126 -4.91 12.04 21.45
CA THR A 126 -4.37 11.19 22.53
C THR A 126 -3.29 11.92 23.34
N THR A 127 -2.32 12.53 22.67
CA THR A 127 -1.23 13.27 23.34
C THR A 127 -1.74 14.46 24.17
N VAL A 128 -2.72 15.20 23.67
CA VAL A 128 -3.30 16.34 24.38
C VAL A 128 -4.06 15.87 25.61
N VAL A 129 -4.85 14.82 25.48
CA VAL A 129 -5.61 14.20 26.58
C VAL A 129 -4.67 13.62 27.62
N ARG A 130 -3.60 12.94 27.22
CA ARG A 130 -2.55 12.44 28.11
C ARG A 130 -1.98 13.53 28.97
N VAL A 131 -1.47 14.61 28.39
CA VAL A 131 -0.88 15.73 29.14
C VAL A 131 -1.89 16.36 30.10
N ARG A 132 -3.16 16.44 29.72
CA ARG A 132 -4.23 16.95 30.59
C ARG A 132 -4.53 16.01 31.76
N LEU A 133 -4.49 14.68 31.53
CA LEU A 133 -4.67 13.64 32.56
C LEU A 133 -3.53 13.67 33.58
N GLU A 134 -2.28 13.77 33.14
CA GLU A 134 -1.09 13.83 33.99
C GLU A 134 -1.13 15.02 34.96
N GLN A 135 -1.88 16.08 34.62
CA GLN A 135 -2.05 17.24 35.46
C GLN A 135 -3.17 17.11 36.51
N LEU A 136 -3.98 16.03 36.43
CA LEU A 136 -5.05 15.82 37.41
C LEU A 136 -4.53 15.27 38.73
N PRO A 137 -4.95 15.82 39.87
CA PRO A 137 -4.59 15.28 41.18
C PRO A 137 -5.18 13.90 41.36
N GLY A 138 -4.36 12.92 41.70
CA GLY A 138 -4.79 11.53 41.87
C GLY A 138 -4.47 10.63 40.67
N VAL A 139 -3.87 11.16 39.61
CA VAL A 139 -3.30 10.38 38.50
C VAL A 139 -1.82 10.16 38.80
N ALA A 140 -1.37 8.92 38.75
CA ALA A 140 0.03 8.53 39.00
C ALA A 140 0.82 8.48 37.69
N ASP A 141 0.23 7.90 36.64
CA ASP A 141 0.83 7.73 35.32
C ASP A 141 -0.27 7.59 34.27
N VAL A 142 0.08 7.85 33.01
CA VAL A 142 -0.86 7.72 31.88
C VAL A 142 -0.20 6.96 30.76
N GLU A 143 -0.78 5.81 30.42
CA GLU A 143 -0.41 5.01 29.27
C GLU A 143 -1.43 5.20 28.17
N ASP A 144 -0.99 5.57 26.98
CA ASP A 144 -1.86 5.93 25.87
C ASP A 144 -1.71 5.02 24.64
N GLY A 145 -0.88 3.97 24.75
CA GLY A 145 -0.60 3.07 23.63
C GLY A 145 0.10 3.73 22.44
N SER A 146 0.48 5.00 22.58
CA SER A 146 1.08 5.80 21.49
C SER A 146 2.40 5.23 21.00
N ASP A 147 3.19 4.56 21.86
CA ASP A 147 4.50 4.01 21.49
C ASP A 147 4.36 2.91 20.41
N ALA A 148 3.37 2.03 20.55
CA ALA A 148 3.09 1.01 19.54
C ALA A 148 2.65 1.67 18.23
N VAL A 149 1.71 2.62 18.31
CA VAL A 149 1.21 3.36 17.12
C VAL A 149 2.33 4.14 16.45
N ASN A 150 3.16 4.85 17.23
CA ASN A 150 4.29 5.61 16.68
C ASN A 150 5.30 4.70 15.97
N THR A 151 5.55 3.50 16.49
CA THR A 151 6.40 2.50 15.84
C THR A 151 5.81 2.06 14.49
N PHE A 152 4.50 1.78 14.45
CA PHE A 152 3.82 1.42 13.20
C PHE A 152 3.75 2.59 12.21
N LEU A 153 3.55 3.82 12.68
CA LEU A 153 3.59 5.02 11.84
C LEU A 153 4.97 5.24 11.22
N ALA A 154 6.04 5.08 12.01
CA ALA A 154 7.40 5.16 11.51
C ALA A 154 7.70 4.08 10.45
N LEU A 155 7.20 2.85 10.67
CA LEU A 155 7.30 1.77 9.69
C LEU A 155 6.53 2.09 8.42
N SER A 156 5.32 2.63 8.54
CA SER A 156 4.49 3.03 7.39
C SER A 156 5.17 4.13 6.56
N GLU A 157 5.77 5.12 7.22
CA GLU A 157 6.51 6.19 6.54
C GLU A 157 7.78 5.66 5.85
N ALA A 158 8.53 4.78 6.51
CA ALA A 158 9.70 4.13 5.91
C ALA A 158 9.30 3.30 4.67
N LEU A 159 8.21 2.52 4.76
CA LEU A 159 7.66 1.80 3.62
C LEU A 159 7.23 2.75 2.50
N ARG A 160 6.59 3.87 2.83
CA ARG A 160 6.20 4.87 1.83
C ARG A 160 7.39 5.42 1.05
N VAL A 161 8.49 5.77 1.73
CA VAL A 161 9.73 6.23 1.09
C VAL A 161 10.31 5.15 0.19
N VAL A 162 10.43 3.91 0.69
CA VAL A 162 10.89 2.77 -0.12
C VAL A 162 9.97 2.56 -1.32
N GLY A 163 8.67 2.68 -1.15
CA GLY A 163 7.68 2.56 -2.23
C GLY A 163 7.88 3.57 -3.34
N VAL A 164 8.08 4.84 -2.99
CA VAL A 164 8.35 5.89 -3.98
C VAL A 164 9.62 5.58 -4.77
N ILE A 165 10.69 5.15 -4.09
CA ILE A 165 11.94 4.76 -4.75
C ILE A 165 11.70 3.58 -5.71
N LEU A 166 11.00 2.54 -5.25
CA LEU A 166 10.67 1.38 -6.08
C LEU A 166 9.84 1.77 -7.31
N ILE A 167 8.82 2.63 -7.15
CA ILE A 167 8.02 3.14 -8.27
C ILE A 167 8.92 3.79 -9.32
N VAL A 168 9.79 4.71 -8.91
CA VAL A 168 10.67 5.43 -9.84
C VAL A 168 11.62 4.45 -10.55
N VAL A 169 12.25 3.56 -9.82
CA VAL A 169 13.23 2.60 -10.39
C VAL A 169 12.54 1.62 -11.34
N LEU A 170 11.44 1.01 -10.91
CA LEU A 170 10.73 -0.01 -11.70
C LEU A 170 10.06 0.57 -12.94
N LEU A 171 9.46 1.76 -12.83
CA LEU A 171 8.89 2.44 -14.01
C LEU A 171 9.99 2.89 -14.99
N SER A 172 11.14 3.33 -14.49
CA SER A 172 12.28 3.66 -15.35
C SER A 172 12.79 2.44 -16.08
N ALA A 173 12.91 1.29 -15.40
CA ALA A 173 13.31 0.03 -16.02
C ALA A 173 12.31 -0.43 -17.09
N ALA A 174 11.01 -0.36 -16.81
CA ALA A 174 9.96 -0.70 -17.76
C ALA A 174 9.97 0.25 -18.97
N LEU A 175 10.15 1.55 -18.74
CA LEU A 175 10.26 2.56 -19.80
C LEU A 175 11.48 2.28 -20.69
N PHE A 176 12.62 1.98 -20.09
CA PHE A 176 13.84 1.65 -20.81
C PHE A 176 13.68 0.38 -21.67
N ALA A 177 13.01 -0.65 -21.13
CA ALA A 177 12.73 -1.89 -21.87
C ALA A 177 11.88 -1.61 -23.12
N ILE A 178 10.81 -0.79 -22.99
CA ILE A 178 9.96 -0.42 -24.12
C ILE A 178 10.72 0.40 -25.17
N VAL A 179 11.48 1.42 -24.72
CA VAL A 179 12.27 2.26 -25.64
C VAL A 179 13.21 1.39 -26.46
N ASN A 180 13.90 0.43 -25.84
CA ASN A 180 14.79 -0.48 -26.54
C ASN A 180 14.05 -1.44 -27.50
N SER A 181 12.88 -1.97 -27.09
CA SER A 181 12.06 -2.83 -27.92
C SER A 181 11.59 -2.12 -29.19
N ILE A 182 11.03 -0.90 -29.02
CA ILE A 182 10.54 -0.09 -30.14
C ILE A 182 11.72 0.37 -31.04
N ARG A 183 12.88 0.70 -30.46
CA ARG A 183 14.11 0.98 -31.21
C ARG A 183 14.48 -0.18 -32.11
N ALA A 184 14.53 -1.39 -31.55
CA ALA A 184 14.82 -2.60 -32.32
C ALA A 184 13.78 -2.85 -33.44
N ALA A 185 12.50 -2.59 -33.17
CA ALA A 185 11.44 -2.69 -34.17
C ALA A 185 11.57 -1.66 -35.31
N ILE A 186 11.98 -0.42 -35.01
CA ILE A 186 12.26 0.63 -36.01
C ILE A 186 13.46 0.22 -36.89
N THR A 187 14.56 -0.24 -36.26
CA THR A 187 15.75 -0.66 -37.00
C THR A 187 15.47 -1.89 -37.91
N ALA A 188 14.69 -2.85 -37.42
CA ALA A 188 14.33 -4.02 -38.22
C ALA A 188 13.45 -3.70 -39.46
N ARG A 189 12.90 -2.49 -39.56
CA ARG A 189 12.01 -2.04 -40.66
C ARG A 189 12.52 -0.77 -41.32
N GLU A 190 13.80 -0.51 -41.26
CA GLU A 190 14.42 0.72 -41.74
C GLU A 190 14.14 0.91 -43.26
N ASP A 191 14.32 -0.15 -44.06
CA ASP A 191 14.09 -0.12 -45.51
C ASP A 191 12.61 0.17 -45.86
N GLU A 192 11.65 -0.43 -45.11
CA GLU A 192 10.22 -0.14 -45.31
C GLU A 192 9.88 1.31 -45.02
N ILE A 193 10.47 1.87 -43.96
CA ILE A 193 10.26 3.27 -43.55
C ILE A 193 10.84 4.22 -44.61
N GLU A 194 12.00 3.91 -45.18
CA GLU A 194 12.62 4.71 -46.23
C GLU A 194 11.75 4.74 -47.49
N VAL A 195 11.28 3.58 -47.95
CA VAL A 195 10.35 3.51 -49.08
C VAL A 195 9.07 4.29 -48.80
N GLN A 196 8.49 4.20 -47.62
CA GLN A 196 7.30 4.97 -47.26
C GLN A 196 7.54 6.48 -47.30
N ARG A 197 8.73 6.96 -46.92
CA ARG A 197 9.11 8.37 -47.02
C ARG A 197 9.22 8.82 -48.48
N LEU A 198 9.83 7.99 -49.31
CA LEU A 198 10.02 8.30 -50.74
C LEU A 198 8.70 8.44 -51.49
N VAL A 199 7.65 7.65 -51.12
CA VAL A 199 6.31 7.76 -51.68
C VAL A 199 5.43 8.83 -51.00
N GLY A 200 6.01 9.63 -50.08
CA GLY A 200 5.33 10.79 -49.47
C GLY A 200 4.42 10.46 -48.29
N ALA A 201 4.64 9.34 -47.59
CA ALA A 201 3.86 9.04 -46.40
C ALA A 201 4.06 10.07 -45.28
N THR A 202 2.98 10.45 -44.60
CA THR A 202 3.00 11.41 -43.51
C THR A 202 3.74 10.86 -42.29
N ARG A 203 4.37 11.74 -41.49
CA ARG A 203 5.05 11.34 -40.23
C ARG A 203 4.13 10.58 -39.27
N GLY A 204 2.86 10.94 -39.19
CA GLY A 204 1.86 10.27 -38.37
C GLY A 204 1.59 8.82 -38.82
N PHE A 205 1.54 8.59 -40.14
CA PHE A 205 1.34 7.28 -40.72
C PHE A 205 2.51 6.32 -40.39
N ILE A 206 3.76 6.82 -40.44
CA ILE A 206 4.96 6.04 -40.10
C ILE A 206 5.03 5.74 -38.60
N ARG A 207 4.61 6.66 -37.74
CA ARG A 207 4.68 6.52 -36.27
C ARG A 207 3.59 5.64 -35.66
N ALA A 208 2.39 5.64 -36.26
CA ALA A 208 1.22 4.97 -35.71
C ALA A 208 1.44 3.47 -35.40
N PRO A 209 2.05 2.64 -36.23
CA PRO A 209 2.31 1.23 -35.92
C PRO A 209 3.11 1.01 -34.63
N PHE A 210 4.14 1.83 -34.40
CA PHE A 210 5.03 1.72 -33.22
C PHE A 210 4.32 2.18 -31.94
N LEU A 211 3.46 3.18 -31.99
CA LEU A 211 2.64 3.61 -30.86
C LEU A 211 1.63 2.51 -30.47
N ILE A 212 1.01 1.87 -31.47
CA ILE A 212 0.11 0.74 -31.26
C ILE A 212 0.87 -0.47 -30.70
N GLU A 213 2.10 -0.72 -31.14
CA GLU A 213 2.96 -1.77 -30.60
C GLU A 213 3.24 -1.53 -29.12
N GLY A 214 3.64 -0.31 -28.72
CA GLY A 214 3.84 0.05 -27.30
C GLY A 214 2.56 -0.10 -26.47
N LEU A 215 1.41 0.31 -27.02
CA LEU A 215 0.11 0.09 -26.39
C LEU A 215 -0.20 -1.40 -26.17
N LEU A 216 0.05 -2.24 -27.18
CA LEU A 216 -0.17 -3.69 -27.08
C LEU A 216 0.74 -4.32 -26.04
N LEU A 217 2.03 -3.97 -26.01
CA LEU A 217 2.96 -4.44 -25.00
C LEU A 217 2.50 -4.05 -23.59
N GLY A 218 2.03 -2.81 -23.41
CA GLY A 218 1.45 -2.33 -22.14
C GLY A 218 0.20 -3.12 -21.75
N LEU A 219 -0.74 -3.33 -22.66
CA LEU A 219 -1.97 -4.08 -22.40
C LEU A 219 -1.69 -5.55 -22.04
N ILE A 220 -0.80 -6.20 -22.77
CA ILE A 220 -0.42 -7.60 -22.49
C ILE A 220 0.23 -7.69 -21.11
N SER A 221 1.17 -6.81 -20.80
CA SER A 221 1.85 -6.77 -19.50
C SER A 221 0.86 -6.52 -18.36
N ALA A 222 -0.09 -5.60 -18.52
CA ALA A 222 -1.15 -5.36 -17.54
C ALA A 222 -1.99 -6.62 -17.31
N THR A 223 -2.43 -7.26 -18.39
CA THR A 223 -3.26 -8.48 -18.32
C THR A 223 -2.54 -9.60 -17.60
N VAL A 224 -1.27 -9.86 -17.96
CA VAL A 224 -0.44 -10.90 -17.30
C VAL A 224 -0.20 -10.54 -15.82
N THR A 225 0.11 -9.28 -15.50
CA THR A 225 0.27 -8.84 -14.12
C THR A 225 -0.99 -9.07 -13.29
N LEU A 226 -2.15 -8.67 -13.79
CA LEU A 226 -3.42 -8.85 -13.07
C LEU A 226 -3.77 -10.33 -12.92
N ALA A 227 -3.52 -11.14 -13.93
CA ALA A 227 -3.71 -12.60 -13.88
C ALA A 227 -2.81 -13.30 -12.85
N LEU A 228 -1.67 -12.71 -12.50
CA LEU A 228 -0.76 -13.22 -11.45
C LEU A 228 -1.11 -12.65 -10.08
N VAL A 229 -1.31 -11.33 -10.00
CA VAL A 229 -1.47 -10.61 -8.72
C VAL A 229 -2.81 -10.90 -8.06
N VAL A 230 -3.91 -10.89 -8.82
CA VAL A 230 -5.25 -11.07 -8.24
C VAL A 230 -5.42 -12.43 -7.58
N PRO A 231 -5.18 -13.57 -8.26
CA PRO A 231 -5.27 -14.87 -7.60
C PRO A 231 -4.16 -15.07 -6.57
N GLY A 232 -2.95 -14.55 -6.80
CA GLY A 232 -1.85 -14.61 -5.85
C GLY A 232 -2.23 -13.96 -4.52
N TYR A 233 -2.80 -12.78 -4.53
CA TYR A 233 -3.28 -12.10 -3.33
C TYR A 233 -4.39 -12.87 -2.62
N GLN A 234 -5.37 -13.38 -3.36
CA GLN A 234 -6.46 -14.19 -2.80
C GLN A 234 -5.93 -15.44 -2.08
N ILE A 235 -4.94 -16.12 -2.67
CA ILE A 235 -4.30 -17.29 -2.05
C ILE A 235 -3.58 -16.87 -0.75
N VAL A 236 -2.82 -15.79 -0.78
CA VAL A 236 -2.11 -15.27 0.40
C VAL A 236 -3.10 -14.94 1.52
N VAL A 237 -4.15 -14.19 1.24
CA VAL A 237 -5.18 -13.84 2.22
C VAL A 237 -5.88 -15.09 2.78
N ALA A 238 -6.25 -16.05 1.91
CA ALA A 238 -6.90 -17.29 2.35
C ALA A 238 -6.01 -18.14 3.27
N ARG A 239 -4.69 -18.12 3.04
CA ARG A 239 -3.72 -18.88 3.86
C ARG A 239 -3.36 -18.19 5.16
N LEU A 240 -3.27 -16.86 5.16
CA LEU A 240 -2.83 -16.09 6.34
C LEU A 240 -3.99 -15.77 7.30
N THR A 241 -5.22 -15.59 6.83
CA THR A 241 -6.37 -15.28 7.70
C THR A 241 -6.55 -16.27 8.87
N PRO A 242 -6.43 -17.60 8.69
CA PRO A 242 -6.56 -18.52 9.81
C PRO A 242 -5.42 -18.44 10.81
N GLN A 243 -4.23 -18.00 10.38
CA GLN A 243 -3.03 -17.90 11.21
C GLN A 243 -2.92 -16.56 11.92
N LEU A 244 -3.50 -15.51 11.33
CA LEU A 244 -3.45 -14.13 11.82
C LEU A 244 -4.88 -13.56 11.85
N PRO A 245 -5.77 -14.07 12.75
CA PRO A 245 -7.18 -13.66 12.80
C PRO A 245 -7.36 -12.20 13.20
N PHE A 246 -6.37 -11.60 13.87
CA PHE A 246 -6.36 -10.20 14.30
C PHE A 246 -5.95 -9.22 13.18
N VAL A 247 -5.46 -9.71 12.02
CA VAL A 247 -5.06 -8.85 10.91
C VAL A 247 -6.26 -8.62 9.97
N PRO A 248 -6.78 -7.39 9.86
CA PRO A 248 -7.86 -7.08 8.95
C PRO A 248 -7.35 -6.97 7.51
N PHE A 249 -7.28 -8.10 6.79
CA PHE A 249 -6.87 -8.09 5.37
C PHE A 249 -7.89 -7.34 4.50
N VAL A 250 -7.37 -6.55 3.55
CA VAL A 250 -8.18 -5.83 2.55
C VAL A 250 -8.92 -6.85 1.69
N ARG A 251 -10.25 -6.87 1.78
CA ARG A 251 -11.13 -7.74 0.98
C ARG A 251 -12.14 -6.95 0.16
N ASP A 252 -12.13 -5.63 0.30
CA ASP A 252 -13.03 -4.77 -0.45
C ASP A 252 -12.74 -4.84 -1.96
N PRO A 253 -13.69 -5.36 -2.77
CA PRO A 253 -13.50 -5.47 -4.21
C PRO A 253 -13.29 -4.12 -4.90
N LEU A 254 -13.83 -3.03 -4.33
CA LEU A 254 -13.68 -1.69 -4.88
C LEU A 254 -12.23 -1.21 -4.76
N LEU A 255 -11.63 -1.35 -3.57
CA LEU A 255 -10.23 -0.99 -3.34
C LEU A 255 -9.27 -1.83 -4.19
N LEU A 256 -9.50 -3.14 -4.25
CA LEU A 256 -8.70 -4.03 -5.10
C LEU A 256 -8.87 -3.69 -6.58
N GLY A 257 -10.09 -3.34 -7.00
CA GLY A 257 -10.38 -2.87 -8.35
C GLY A 257 -9.69 -1.55 -8.70
N GLN A 258 -9.60 -0.62 -7.75
CA GLN A 258 -8.86 0.64 -7.92
C GLN A 258 -7.36 0.40 -8.12
N VAL A 259 -6.75 -0.48 -7.33
CA VAL A 259 -5.34 -0.87 -7.49
C VAL A 259 -5.12 -1.52 -8.85
N ALA A 260 -5.97 -2.47 -9.24
CA ALA A 260 -5.90 -3.13 -10.53
C ALA A 260 -6.04 -2.15 -11.70
N GLY A 261 -6.99 -1.22 -11.60
CA GLY A 261 -7.20 -0.16 -12.58
C GLY A 261 -6.01 0.78 -12.69
N LEU A 262 -5.44 1.20 -11.56
CA LEU A 262 -4.25 2.05 -11.52
C LEU A 262 -3.05 1.36 -12.20
N LEU A 263 -2.80 0.09 -11.90
CA LEU A 263 -1.72 -0.69 -12.50
C LEU A 263 -1.91 -0.85 -14.02
N ALA A 264 -3.16 -1.09 -14.47
CA ALA A 264 -3.47 -1.18 -15.89
C ALA A 264 -3.23 0.15 -16.61
N ILE A 265 -3.70 1.26 -16.05
CA ILE A 265 -3.47 2.61 -16.60
C ILE A 265 -1.98 2.91 -16.65
N LEU A 266 -1.24 2.61 -15.58
CA LEU A 266 0.19 2.85 -15.50
C LEU A 266 0.95 2.06 -16.57
N SER A 267 0.62 0.78 -16.76
CA SER A 267 1.19 -0.07 -17.79
C SER A 267 0.97 0.48 -19.20
N ILE A 268 -0.26 0.90 -19.50
CA ILE A 268 -0.62 1.49 -20.79
C ILE A 268 0.13 2.82 -21.00
N LEU A 269 0.20 3.67 -19.98
CA LEU A 269 0.93 4.93 -20.06
C LEU A 269 2.42 4.72 -20.32
N VAL A 270 3.06 3.80 -19.62
CA VAL A 270 4.47 3.45 -19.84
C VAL A 270 4.67 2.93 -21.27
N GLY A 271 3.75 2.09 -21.77
CA GLY A 271 3.76 1.60 -23.14
C GLY A 271 3.71 2.72 -24.18
N LEU A 272 2.76 3.63 -24.01
CA LEU A 272 2.57 4.76 -24.93
C LEU A 272 3.71 5.79 -24.83
N VAL A 273 4.11 6.18 -23.64
CA VAL A 273 5.19 7.17 -23.43
C VAL A 273 6.52 6.62 -23.92
N GLY A 274 6.84 5.37 -23.60
CA GLY A 274 8.09 4.75 -24.05
C GLY A 274 8.16 4.62 -25.58
N SER A 275 7.07 4.21 -26.21
CA SER A 275 7.00 4.16 -27.67
C SER A 275 7.09 5.55 -28.31
N ALA A 276 6.44 6.56 -27.74
CA ALA A 276 6.50 7.94 -28.22
C ALA A 276 7.93 8.52 -28.12
N ILE A 277 8.61 8.30 -27.00
CA ILE A 277 10.02 8.70 -26.79
C ILE A 277 10.90 8.03 -27.84
N SER A 278 10.83 6.71 -27.99
CA SER A 278 11.65 5.95 -28.94
C SER A 278 11.45 6.43 -30.37
N VAL A 279 10.20 6.57 -30.79
CA VAL A 279 9.83 7.07 -32.14
C VAL A 279 10.32 8.49 -32.37
N SER A 280 10.22 9.38 -31.35
CA SER A 280 10.65 10.77 -31.49
C SER A 280 12.17 10.91 -31.62
N GLN A 281 12.93 10.11 -30.93
CA GLN A 281 14.39 10.13 -30.97
C GLN A 281 14.93 9.57 -32.31
N HIS A 282 14.45 8.41 -32.73
CA HIS A 282 15.03 7.69 -33.88
C HIS A 282 14.51 8.13 -35.26
N LEU A 283 13.27 8.68 -35.32
CA LEU A 283 12.78 9.24 -36.57
C LEU A 283 13.16 10.72 -36.79
N ARG A 284 13.71 11.39 -35.77
CA ARG A 284 14.21 12.78 -35.86
C ARG A 284 15.67 12.89 -36.28
N GLU A 285 16.51 11.94 -35.84
CA GLU A 285 17.97 11.94 -36.15
C GLU A 285 18.27 11.69 -37.63
N ARG A 286 17.26 11.28 -38.42
CA ARG A 286 17.43 10.91 -39.83
C ARG A 286 16.50 11.72 -40.76
N ALA A 287 16.00 12.86 -40.32
CA ALA A 287 15.25 13.84 -41.13
C ALA A 287 16.08 15.03 -41.48
#